data_450e960eb75bd430c04422ae4bd9b03c
#
_entry.id   450e960eb75bd430c04422ae4bd9b03c
#
_cell.length_a   1.000
_cell.length_b   1.000
_cell.length_c   1.000
_cell.angle_alpha   90.00
_cell.angle_beta   90.00
_cell.angle_gamma   90.00
#
_symmetry.space_group_name_H-M   'P 1'
#
loop_
_entity.id
_entity.type
_entity.pdbx_description
1 polymer ?
#
loop_
_entity_poly.entity_id
_entity_poly.type
_entity_poly.pdbx_seq_one_letter_code
_entity_poly.pdbx_strand_id
1 'polypeptide(L)'
;MEGFFEEEKIISLSLTNRVMRAFIEEAEEKLANCADAEVKDACLLACIQAINHFKISTYGTAAAFANALGMEKQAAVFHEAEVNEKQIDDRLSQLAEYEINTKAKAPILLTG
;
A
#
# COMPACT_ATOMS: atom_id res chain seq x y z
N MET A 1 -17.03 -24.22 10.57
CA MET A 1 -16.07 -23.15 10.81
C MET A 1 -15.07 -22.97 9.70
N GLU A 2 -14.48 -24.04 9.19
CA GLU A 2 -13.56 -23.96 8.06
C GLU A 2 -14.22 -23.41 6.81
N GLY A 3 -15.46 -23.83 6.52
CA GLY A 3 -16.20 -23.32 5.37
C GLY A 3 -16.51 -21.82 5.45
N PHE A 4 -16.86 -21.34 6.63
CA PHE A 4 -17.10 -19.92 6.86
C PHE A 4 -15.81 -19.10 6.63
N PHE A 5 -14.70 -19.59 7.16
CA PHE A 5 -13.40 -18.90 6.99
C PHE A 5 -13.00 -18.84 5.51
N GLU A 6 -13.20 -19.94 4.77
CA GLU A 6 -12.89 -19.98 3.34
C GLU A 6 -13.74 -18.99 2.55
N GLU A 7 -15.05 -18.90 2.85
CA GLU A 7 -15.93 -17.93 2.20
C GLU A 7 -15.51 -16.49 2.49
N GLU A 8 -15.23 -16.18 3.75
CA GLU A 8 -14.76 -14.84 4.14
C GLU A 8 -13.43 -14.50 3.50
N LYS A 9 -12.54 -15.45 3.39
CA LYS A 9 -11.24 -15.27 2.72
C LYS A 9 -11.44 -14.95 1.23
N ILE A 10 -12.32 -15.67 0.55
CA ILE A 10 -12.61 -15.44 -0.87
C ILE A 10 -13.22 -14.05 -1.07
N ILE A 11 -14.17 -13.65 -0.24
CA ILE A 11 -14.79 -12.33 -0.29
C ILE A 11 -13.75 -11.24 -0.03
N SER A 12 -12.92 -11.43 0.99
CA SER A 12 -11.86 -10.49 1.35
C SER A 12 -10.84 -10.32 0.24
N LEU A 13 -10.40 -11.41 -0.40
CA LEU A 13 -9.47 -11.36 -1.52
C LEU A 13 -10.08 -10.66 -2.73
N SER A 14 -11.35 -10.92 -3.01
CA SER A 14 -12.07 -10.28 -4.12
C SER A 14 -12.17 -8.77 -3.90
N LEU A 15 -12.51 -8.35 -2.69
CA LEU A 15 -12.59 -6.93 -2.34
C LEU A 15 -11.21 -6.26 -2.42
N THR A 16 -10.18 -6.93 -1.89
CA THR A 16 -8.80 -6.44 -1.94
C THR A 16 -8.36 -6.23 -3.39
N ASN A 17 -8.64 -7.19 -4.26
CA ASN A 17 -8.28 -7.08 -5.68
C ASN A 17 -8.99 -5.91 -6.37
N ARG A 18 -10.26 -5.68 -6.07
CA ARG A 18 -11.01 -4.55 -6.63
C ARG A 18 -10.44 -3.21 -6.18
N VAL A 19 -10.13 -3.09 -4.91
CA VAL A 19 -9.58 -1.85 -4.35
C VAL A 19 -8.20 -1.58 -4.92
N MET A 20 -7.35 -2.58 -5.00
CA MET A 20 -6.02 -2.43 -5.59
C MET A 20 -6.09 -2.05 -7.07
N ARG A 21 -7.02 -2.63 -7.81
CA ARG A 21 -7.23 -2.29 -9.22
C ARG A 21 -7.67 -0.83 -9.36
N ALA A 22 -8.57 -0.36 -8.49
CA ALA A 22 -9.01 1.02 -8.49
C ALA A 22 -7.87 1.98 -8.20
N PHE A 23 -6.98 1.66 -7.25
CA PHE A 23 -5.78 2.46 -6.98
C PHE A 23 -4.87 2.55 -8.20
N ILE A 24 -4.65 1.43 -8.87
CA ILE A 24 -3.79 1.38 -10.06
C ILE A 24 -4.36 2.21 -11.19
N GLU A 25 -5.65 2.08 -11.46
CA GLU A 25 -6.33 2.85 -12.50
C GLU A 25 -6.28 4.35 -12.22
N GLU A 26 -6.53 4.75 -10.98
CA GLU A 26 -6.46 6.15 -10.55
C GLU A 26 -5.03 6.69 -10.69
N ALA A 27 -4.03 5.89 -10.31
CA ALA A 27 -2.64 6.27 -10.45
C ALA A 27 -2.25 6.46 -11.91
N GLU A 28 -2.66 5.55 -12.80
CA GLU A 28 -2.37 5.64 -14.23
C GLU A 28 -2.97 6.90 -14.82
N GLU A 29 -4.20 7.24 -14.46
CA GLU A 29 -4.89 8.45 -14.94
C GLU A 29 -4.15 9.71 -14.49
N LYS A 30 -3.78 9.79 -13.21
CA LYS A 30 -3.04 10.93 -12.67
C LYS A 30 -1.68 11.08 -13.29
N LEU A 31 -0.96 9.98 -13.47
CA LEU A 31 0.37 9.99 -14.08
C LEU A 31 0.32 10.44 -15.54
N ALA A 32 -0.71 10.06 -16.27
CA ALA A 32 -0.89 10.46 -17.66
C ALA A 32 -1.05 11.98 -17.82
N ASN A 33 -1.56 12.65 -16.78
CA ASN A 33 -1.80 14.10 -16.79
C ASN A 33 -0.63 14.92 -16.23
N CYS A 34 0.42 14.26 -15.68
CA CYS A 34 1.59 14.96 -15.15
C CYS A 34 2.59 15.26 -16.26
N ALA A 35 2.98 16.53 -16.40
CA ALA A 35 3.95 16.94 -17.38
C ALA A 35 5.40 16.91 -16.85
N ASP A 36 5.58 17.16 -15.57
CA ASP A 36 6.88 17.19 -14.91
C ASP A 36 7.27 15.81 -14.40
N ALA A 37 8.46 15.32 -14.81
CA ALA A 37 8.92 13.98 -14.44
C ALA A 37 9.15 13.81 -12.93
N GLU A 38 9.64 14.84 -12.26
CA GLU A 38 9.90 14.77 -10.82
C GLU A 38 8.61 14.78 -10.01
N VAL A 39 7.60 15.56 -10.44
CA VAL A 39 6.28 15.58 -9.86
C VAL A 39 5.59 14.23 -10.12
N LYS A 40 5.77 13.67 -11.31
CA LYS A 40 5.26 12.35 -11.68
C LYS A 40 5.81 11.27 -10.76
N ASP A 41 7.11 11.28 -10.47
CA ASP A 41 7.74 10.33 -9.56
C ASP A 41 7.20 10.47 -8.14
N ALA A 42 6.99 11.70 -7.66
CA ALA A 42 6.40 11.94 -6.35
C ALA A 42 4.96 11.42 -6.27
N CYS A 43 4.17 11.63 -7.32
CA CYS A 43 2.80 11.11 -7.40
C CYS A 43 2.79 9.59 -7.43
N LEU A 44 3.68 8.98 -8.20
CA LEU A 44 3.80 7.53 -8.27
C LEU A 44 4.14 6.94 -6.91
N LEU A 45 5.08 7.54 -6.20
CA LEU A 45 5.49 7.10 -4.87
C LEU A 45 4.31 7.20 -3.89
N ALA A 46 3.56 8.29 -3.93
CA ALA A 46 2.37 8.46 -3.09
C ALA A 46 1.33 7.37 -3.36
N CYS A 47 1.12 6.99 -4.62
CA CYS A 47 0.21 5.92 -4.99
C CYS A 47 0.71 4.56 -4.48
N ILE A 48 2.01 4.29 -4.59
CA ILE A 48 2.60 3.04 -4.08
C ILE A 48 2.43 2.97 -2.56
N GLN A 49 2.65 4.07 -1.86
CA GLN A 49 2.45 4.12 -0.41
C GLN A 49 1.00 3.87 -0.01
N ALA A 50 0.04 4.40 -0.77
CA ALA A 50 -1.38 4.16 -0.52
C ALA A 50 -1.73 2.68 -0.63
N ILE A 51 -1.21 2.00 -1.66
CA ILE A 51 -1.39 0.56 -1.85
C ILE A 51 -0.74 -0.21 -0.70
N ASN A 52 0.47 0.18 -0.31
CA ASN A 52 1.21 -0.44 0.78
C ASN A 52 0.45 -0.32 2.10
N HIS A 53 -0.08 0.86 2.43
CA HIS A 53 -0.88 1.08 3.64
C HIS A 53 -2.16 0.24 3.63
N PHE A 54 -2.78 0.09 2.48
CA PHE A 54 -3.95 -0.78 2.33
C PHE A 54 -3.58 -2.24 2.63
N LYS A 55 -2.43 -2.71 2.15
CA LYS A 55 -1.94 -4.07 2.45
C LYS A 55 -1.66 -4.26 3.93
N ILE A 56 -1.03 -3.28 4.58
CA ILE A 56 -0.76 -3.33 6.02
C ILE A 56 -2.06 -3.51 6.80
N SER A 57 -3.06 -2.69 6.49
CA SER A 57 -4.38 -2.77 7.12
C SER A 57 -5.03 -4.13 6.89
N THR A 58 -4.96 -4.64 5.67
CA THR A 58 -5.55 -5.93 5.31
C THR A 58 -4.88 -7.08 6.06
N TYR A 59 -3.56 -7.11 6.09
CA TYR A 59 -2.82 -8.17 6.79
C TYR A 59 -3.03 -8.09 8.31
N GLY A 60 -3.07 -6.89 8.88
CA GLY A 60 -3.34 -6.70 10.30
C GLY A 60 -4.72 -7.21 10.69
N THR A 61 -5.73 -6.89 9.90
CA THR A 61 -7.09 -7.37 10.11
C THR A 61 -7.17 -8.88 9.98
N ALA A 62 -6.52 -9.45 8.97
CA ALA A 62 -6.49 -10.89 8.75
C ALA A 62 -5.81 -11.62 9.92
N ALA A 63 -4.72 -11.07 10.44
CA ALA A 63 -4.01 -11.63 11.59
C ALA A 63 -4.91 -11.63 12.83
N ALA A 64 -5.59 -10.51 13.11
CA ALA A 64 -6.51 -10.40 14.24
C ALA A 64 -7.66 -11.40 14.12
N PHE A 65 -8.22 -11.53 12.93
CA PHE A 65 -9.31 -12.46 12.66
C PHE A 65 -8.87 -13.91 12.86
N ALA A 66 -7.70 -14.27 12.34
CA ALA A 66 -7.13 -15.60 12.49
C ALA A 66 -6.86 -15.93 13.97
N ASN A 67 -6.35 -14.97 14.74
CA ASN A 67 -6.15 -15.14 16.18
C ASN A 67 -7.49 -15.38 16.90
N ALA A 68 -8.52 -14.63 16.56
CA ALA A 68 -9.85 -14.79 17.15
C ALA A 68 -10.45 -16.18 16.88
N LEU A 69 -10.10 -16.77 15.73
CA LEU A 69 -10.57 -18.11 15.34
C LEU A 69 -9.64 -19.23 15.83
N GLY A 70 -8.57 -18.90 16.57
CA GLY A 70 -7.63 -19.90 17.06
C GLY A 70 -6.67 -20.44 16.00
N MET A 71 -6.56 -19.76 14.87
CA MET A 71 -5.69 -20.18 13.75
C MET A 71 -4.30 -19.53 13.87
N GLU A 72 -3.54 -19.99 14.85
CA GLU A 72 -2.26 -19.35 15.21
C GLU A 72 -1.22 -19.33 14.11
N LYS A 73 -1.12 -20.40 13.31
CA LYS A 73 -0.17 -20.47 12.21
C LYS A 73 -0.48 -19.45 11.13
N GLN A 74 -1.75 -19.33 10.76
CA GLN A 74 -2.21 -18.38 9.78
C GLN A 74 -2.06 -16.94 10.30
N ALA A 75 -2.36 -16.72 11.57
CA ALA A 75 -2.16 -15.42 12.21
C ALA A 75 -0.69 -14.99 12.15
N ALA A 76 0.24 -15.92 12.42
CA ALA A 76 1.67 -15.63 12.35
C ALA A 76 2.11 -15.25 10.93
N VAL A 77 1.61 -15.94 9.91
CA VAL A 77 1.92 -15.63 8.51
C VAL A 77 1.43 -14.24 8.15
N PHE A 78 0.21 -13.87 8.51
CA PHE A 78 -0.33 -12.55 8.23
C PHE A 78 0.38 -11.45 9.00
N HIS A 79 0.77 -11.72 10.24
CA HIS A 79 1.54 -10.78 11.04
C HIS A 79 2.92 -10.53 10.43
N GLU A 80 3.60 -11.56 9.97
CA GLU A 80 4.88 -11.43 9.29
C GLU A 80 4.75 -10.61 8.01
N ALA A 81 3.71 -10.85 7.23
CA ALA A 81 3.43 -10.09 6.02
C ALA A 81 3.18 -8.61 6.35
N GLU A 82 2.45 -8.31 7.43
CA GLU A 82 2.22 -6.95 7.90
C GLU A 82 3.54 -6.26 8.28
N VAL A 83 4.41 -6.95 9.02
CA VAL A 83 5.70 -6.40 9.42
C VAL A 83 6.57 -6.09 8.20
N ASN A 84 6.61 -7.00 7.22
CA ASN A 84 7.36 -6.79 5.99
C ASN A 84 6.85 -5.58 5.21
N GLU A 85 5.54 -5.40 5.11
CA GLU A 85 4.96 -4.23 4.43
C GLU A 85 5.25 -2.94 5.19
N LYS A 86 5.29 -2.96 6.52
CA LYS A 86 5.68 -1.79 7.33
C LYS A 86 7.12 -1.38 7.08
N GLN A 87 8.04 -2.33 6.91
CA GLN A 87 9.43 -2.04 6.57
C GLN A 87 9.53 -1.40 5.19
N ILE A 88 8.74 -1.86 4.24
CA ILE A 88 8.67 -1.25 2.90
C ILE A 88 8.14 0.18 3.00
N ASP A 89 7.11 0.41 3.80
CA ASP A 89 6.55 1.74 4.02
C ASP A 89 7.59 2.72 4.58
N ASP A 90 8.39 2.28 5.55
CA ASP A 90 9.45 3.10 6.12
C ASP A 90 10.46 3.52 5.04
N ARG A 91 10.86 2.60 4.16
CA ARG A 91 11.76 2.91 3.05
C ARG A 91 11.14 3.87 2.05
N LEU A 92 9.86 3.66 1.73
CA LEU A 92 9.14 4.55 0.80
C LEU A 92 9.00 5.94 1.39
N SER A 93 8.75 6.05 2.70
CA SER A 93 8.66 7.34 3.37
C SER A 93 9.99 8.09 3.36
N GLN A 94 11.10 7.39 3.60
CA GLN A 94 12.43 7.97 3.52
C GLN A 94 12.73 8.46 2.12
N LEU A 95 12.41 7.66 1.12
CA LEU A 95 12.63 8.02 -0.28
C LEU A 95 11.80 9.25 -0.68
N ALA A 96 10.54 9.30 -0.25
CA ALA A 96 9.66 10.43 -0.51
C ALA A 96 10.19 11.72 0.11
N GLU A 97 10.64 11.63 1.37
CA GLU A 97 11.06 12.79 2.14
C GLU A 97 12.41 13.36 1.67
N TYR A 98 13.38 12.50 1.41
CA TYR A 98 14.74 12.95 1.17
C TYR A 98 15.15 13.04 -0.31
N GLU A 99 14.53 12.27 -1.19
CA GLU A 99 14.95 12.24 -2.59
C GLU A 99 13.92 12.82 -3.54
N ILE A 100 12.73 12.24 -3.58
CA ILE A 100 11.74 12.58 -4.60
C ILE A 100 11.10 13.94 -4.34
N ASN A 101 10.61 14.18 -3.13
CA ASN A 101 9.94 15.45 -2.80
C ASN A 101 10.93 16.62 -2.81
N THR A 102 12.15 16.40 -2.40
CA THR A 102 13.20 17.43 -2.45
C THR A 102 13.48 17.84 -3.90
N LYS A 103 13.62 16.87 -4.80
CA LYS A 103 13.84 17.13 -6.23
C LYS A 103 12.64 17.83 -6.86
N ALA A 104 11.42 17.43 -6.51
CA ALA A 104 10.21 18.06 -7.02
C ALA A 104 10.08 19.53 -6.58
N LYS A 105 10.61 19.89 -5.41
CA LYS A 105 10.59 21.24 -4.87
C LYS A 105 11.74 22.11 -5.37
N ALA A 106 12.84 21.52 -5.81
CA ALA A 106 14.04 22.26 -6.20
C ALA A 106 13.78 23.30 -7.28
N PRO A 107 13.05 23.02 -8.38
CA PRO A 107 12.76 24.06 -9.37
C PRO A 107 12.00 25.26 -8.81
N ILE A 108 11.10 25.03 -7.86
CA ILE A 108 10.33 26.09 -7.21
C ILE A 108 11.26 26.98 -6.37
N LEU A 109 12.17 26.38 -5.63
CA LEU A 109 13.14 27.11 -4.80
C LEU A 109 14.13 27.92 -5.65
N LEU A 110 14.52 27.41 -6.81
CA LEU A 110 15.44 28.09 -7.70
C LEU A 110 14.80 29.28 -8.43
N THR A 111 13.49 29.25 -8.62
CA THR A 111 12.75 30.33 -9.29
C THR A 111 12.20 31.39 -8.33
N GLY A 112 12.17 31.04 -7.07
CA GLY A 112 11.71 31.94 -6.02
C GLY A 112 12.81 32.78 -5.44
#